data_cdc47436a9b9664105b10f6bbc3377d2
#
_entry.id   cdc47436a9b9664105b10f6bbc3377d2
#
_cell.length_a   1.000
_cell.length_b   1.000
_cell.length_c   1.000
_cell.angle_alpha   90.00
_cell.angle_beta   90.00
_cell.angle_gamma   90.00
#
_symmetry.space_group_name_H-M   'P 1'
#
loop_
_entity.id
_entity.type
_entity.pdbx_description
1 polymer ?
#
loop_
_entity_poly.entity_id
_entity_poly.type
_entity_poly.pdbx_seq_one_letter_code
_entity_poly.pdbx_strand_id
1 'polypeptide(L)'
;MNSIPFGNSKIKYNVKRVTNRKTTQILVDKLGVQIISSSDKTQKEIKDIVVKNSKWIYSKQIWANKQNDLKITFKQGTKLPYLGKNYLLKIKESKNEGILLSKGTFIVKVNKNTTKKVQEIFKNWLKEHAQKIIEKKSNLHAKRIGVKFDKIIIKDHKERWGSLSKNNTININLSILCAPS
;
A
#
# COMPACT_ATOMS: atom_id res chain seq x y z
N MET A 1 -18.16 -1.81 21.04
CA MET A 1 -17.92 -2.31 19.69
C MET A 1 -19.22 -2.86 19.14
N ASN A 2 -19.69 -2.34 18.02
CA ASN A 2 -20.96 -2.76 17.42
C ASN A 2 -20.73 -3.94 16.48
N SER A 3 -21.80 -4.75 16.24
CA SER A 3 -21.72 -5.84 15.26
C SER A 3 -23.05 -6.10 14.58
N ILE A 4 -22.99 -6.63 13.36
CA ILE A 4 -24.12 -7.18 12.63
C ILE A 4 -23.81 -8.62 12.19
N PRO A 5 -24.80 -9.52 12.11
CA PRO A 5 -24.63 -10.82 11.49
C PRO A 5 -24.45 -10.70 9.98
N PHE A 6 -23.64 -11.58 9.39
CA PHE A 6 -23.48 -11.70 7.93
C PHE A 6 -23.12 -13.14 7.57
N GLY A 7 -24.12 -13.90 7.11
CA GLY A 7 -24.00 -15.36 6.93
C GLY A 7 -23.59 -16.05 8.23
N ASN A 8 -22.58 -16.92 8.17
CA ASN A 8 -22.01 -17.62 9.33
C ASN A 8 -20.99 -16.76 10.12
N SER A 9 -20.85 -15.47 9.78
CA SER A 9 -19.86 -14.55 10.36
C SER A 9 -20.54 -13.33 10.98
N LYS A 10 -19.73 -12.49 11.68
CA LYS A 10 -20.19 -11.20 12.20
C LYS A 10 -19.26 -10.08 11.71
N ILE A 11 -19.84 -9.01 11.20
CA ILE A 11 -19.12 -7.79 10.88
C ILE A 11 -19.09 -6.92 12.14
N LYS A 12 -17.91 -6.79 12.75
CA LYS A 12 -17.66 -5.88 13.88
C LYS A 12 -17.23 -4.53 13.34
N TYR A 13 -17.75 -3.44 13.95
CA TYR A 13 -17.41 -2.08 13.52
C TYR A 13 -17.40 -1.09 14.68
N ASN A 14 -16.60 -0.05 14.53
CA ASN A 14 -16.55 1.09 15.43
C ASN A 14 -17.23 2.31 14.78
N VAL A 15 -17.84 3.17 15.58
CA VAL A 15 -18.49 4.40 15.12
C VAL A 15 -17.72 5.59 15.67
N LYS A 16 -17.29 6.47 14.78
CA LYS A 16 -16.74 7.79 15.10
C LYS A 16 -17.76 8.84 14.71
N ARG A 17 -18.22 9.62 15.67
CA ARG A 17 -19.15 10.73 15.44
C ARG A 17 -18.39 12.03 15.20
N VAL A 18 -18.85 12.80 14.23
CA VAL A 18 -18.23 14.07 13.83
C VAL A 18 -19.33 15.10 13.62
N THR A 19 -19.19 16.27 14.22
CA THR A 19 -20.06 17.40 14.00
C THR A 19 -19.92 17.97 12.60
N ASN A 20 -20.95 18.61 12.07
CA ASN A 20 -20.97 19.28 10.75
C ASN A 20 -20.68 18.36 9.54
N ARG A 21 -21.00 17.06 9.66
CA ARG A 21 -20.82 16.10 8.57
C ARG A 21 -22.15 15.72 7.94
N LYS A 22 -22.29 15.94 6.63
CA LYS A 22 -23.52 15.59 5.88
C LYS A 22 -23.57 14.13 5.43
N THR A 23 -22.44 13.45 5.25
CA THR A 23 -22.37 12.09 4.71
C THR A 23 -21.79 11.09 5.70
N THR A 24 -22.20 9.84 5.60
CA THR A 24 -21.59 8.72 6.34
C THR A 24 -20.52 8.07 5.48
N GLN A 25 -19.35 7.82 6.05
CA GLN A 25 -18.24 7.14 5.39
C GLN A 25 -17.97 5.80 6.06
N ILE A 26 -17.76 4.77 5.27
CA ILE A 26 -17.34 3.45 5.72
C ILE A 26 -15.86 3.27 5.35
N LEU A 27 -15.01 3.09 6.34
CA LEU A 27 -13.61 2.75 6.17
C LEU A 27 -13.40 1.29 6.55
N VAL A 28 -12.74 0.55 5.68
CA VAL A 28 -12.37 -0.85 5.93
C VAL A 28 -10.88 -0.99 5.67
N ASP A 29 -10.13 -1.26 6.71
CA ASP A 29 -8.69 -1.47 6.66
C ASP A 29 -8.28 -2.67 7.52
N LYS A 30 -6.97 -2.86 7.71
CA LYS A 30 -6.41 -3.94 8.57
C LYS A 30 -6.73 -3.79 10.06
N LEU A 31 -7.14 -2.62 10.52
CA LEU A 31 -7.55 -2.37 11.90
C LEU A 31 -9.04 -2.69 12.12
N GLY A 32 -9.77 -2.93 11.03
CA GLY A 32 -11.17 -3.30 11.05
C GLY A 32 -12.08 -2.37 10.26
N VAL A 33 -13.33 -2.26 10.71
CA VAL A 33 -14.36 -1.42 10.06
C VAL A 33 -14.63 -0.22 10.95
N GLN A 34 -14.49 0.96 10.40
CA GLN A 34 -14.84 2.23 11.07
C GLN A 34 -15.91 2.97 10.26
N ILE A 35 -16.97 3.35 10.95
CA ILE A 35 -18.04 4.19 10.41
C ILE A 35 -17.82 5.61 10.92
N ILE A 36 -17.65 6.57 10.02
CA ILE A 36 -17.59 7.98 10.37
C ILE A 36 -18.91 8.62 9.97
N SER A 37 -19.67 9.06 10.95
CA SER A 37 -21.03 9.57 10.75
C SER A 37 -21.23 10.91 11.45
N SER A 38 -22.29 11.65 11.04
CA SER A 38 -22.77 12.80 11.79
C SER A 38 -23.15 12.43 13.21
N SER A 39 -23.00 13.37 14.14
CA SER A 39 -23.51 13.26 15.52
C SER A 39 -25.02 13.05 15.56
N ASP A 40 -25.76 13.58 14.60
CA ASP A 40 -27.23 13.58 14.57
C ASP A 40 -27.85 12.24 14.17
N LYS A 41 -27.08 11.35 13.52
CA LYS A 41 -27.58 10.04 13.11
C LYS A 41 -27.76 9.11 14.29
N THR A 42 -28.90 8.48 14.34
CA THR A 42 -29.23 7.47 15.36
C THR A 42 -28.38 6.20 15.17
N GLN A 43 -28.27 5.40 16.23
CA GLN A 43 -27.59 4.11 16.16
C GLN A 43 -28.27 3.15 15.18
N LYS A 44 -29.60 3.24 15.04
CA LYS A 44 -30.41 2.43 14.11
C LYS A 44 -30.05 2.77 12.67
N GLU A 45 -30.03 4.04 12.29
CA GLU A 45 -29.66 4.48 10.94
C GLU A 45 -28.24 4.06 10.57
N ILE A 46 -27.28 4.14 11.51
CA ILE A 46 -25.91 3.68 11.27
C ILE A 46 -25.90 2.18 11.05
N LYS A 47 -26.63 1.39 11.83
CA LYS A 47 -26.75 -0.05 11.66
C LYS A 47 -27.35 -0.40 10.29
N ASP A 48 -28.39 0.29 9.85
CA ASP A 48 -29.04 0.08 8.55
C ASP A 48 -28.07 0.36 7.39
N ILE A 49 -27.26 1.41 7.50
CA ILE A 49 -26.19 1.70 6.52
C ILE A 49 -25.16 0.56 6.47
N VAL A 50 -24.76 0.01 7.61
CA VAL A 50 -23.81 -1.11 7.67
C VAL A 50 -24.43 -2.38 7.08
N VAL A 51 -25.69 -2.68 7.39
CA VAL A 51 -26.42 -3.83 6.80
C VAL A 51 -26.51 -3.69 5.29
N LYS A 52 -26.94 -2.53 4.78
CA LYS A 52 -27.03 -2.27 3.33
C LYS A 52 -25.70 -2.47 2.60
N ASN A 53 -24.57 -2.17 3.25
CA ASN A 53 -23.24 -2.28 2.67
C ASN A 53 -22.47 -3.55 3.12
N SER A 54 -23.12 -4.47 3.81
CA SER A 54 -22.48 -5.62 4.46
C SER A 54 -21.66 -6.49 3.49
N LYS A 55 -22.19 -6.79 2.31
CA LYS A 55 -21.49 -7.57 1.27
C LYS A 55 -20.18 -6.89 0.83
N TRP A 56 -20.23 -5.60 0.58
CA TRP A 56 -19.05 -4.80 0.21
C TRP A 56 -18.03 -4.76 1.36
N ILE A 57 -18.48 -4.49 2.60
CA ILE A 57 -17.63 -4.47 3.78
C ILE A 57 -16.91 -5.80 3.96
N TYR A 58 -17.64 -6.91 3.88
CA TYR A 58 -17.08 -8.25 4.03
C TYR A 58 -16.04 -8.57 2.95
N SER A 59 -16.33 -8.25 1.68
CA SER A 59 -15.38 -8.42 0.59
C SER A 59 -14.10 -7.60 0.80
N LYS A 60 -14.23 -6.37 1.30
CA LYS A 60 -13.08 -5.50 1.63
C LYS A 60 -12.27 -6.02 2.81
N GLN A 61 -12.91 -6.60 3.83
CA GLN A 61 -12.21 -7.24 4.95
C GLN A 61 -11.39 -8.45 4.48
N ILE A 62 -11.96 -9.32 3.65
CA ILE A 62 -11.23 -10.46 3.06
C ILE A 62 -10.02 -9.93 2.26
N TRP A 63 -10.22 -8.92 1.43
CA TRP A 63 -9.16 -8.32 0.65
C TRP A 63 -8.06 -7.70 1.54
N ALA A 64 -8.43 -6.95 2.59
CA ALA A 64 -7.48 -6.34 3.53
C ALA A 64 -6.68 -7.40 4.30
N ASN A 65 -7.31 -8.53 4.67
CA ASN A 65 -6.63 -9.64 5.32
C ASN A 65 -5.64 -10.35 4.38
N LYS A 66 -6.04 -10.63 3.13
CA LYS A 66 -5.14 -11.20 2.10
C LYS A 66 -3.91 -10.31 1.85
N GLN A 67 -4.06 -8.98 1.90
CA GLN A 67 -2.93 -8.05 1.78
C GLN A 67 -1.94 -8.16 2.96
N ASN A 68 -2.38 -8.62 4.13
CA ASN A 68 -1.48 -8.89 5.26
C ASN A 68 -0.58 -10.11 5.00
N ASP A 69 -1.08 -11.12 4.30
CA ASP A 69 -0.33 -12.33 3.95
C ASP A 69 0.74 -12.04 2.87
N LEU A 70 0.54 -10.97 2.09
CA LEU A 70 1.47 -10.50 1.05
C LEU A 70 2.55 -9.54 1.58
N LYS A 71 2.72 -9.38 2.90
CA LYS A 71 3.80 -8.54 3.44
C LYS A 71 5.15 -9.09 3.02
N ILE A 72 5.90 -8.24 2.33
CA ILE A 72 7.30 -8.52 2.02
C ILE A 72 8.05 -8.73 3.34
N THR A 73 8.59 -9.92 3.52
CA THR A 73 9.44 -10.25 4.67
C THR A 73 10.89 -10.04 4.29
N PHE A 74 11.65 -9.38 5.17
CA PHE A 74 13.08 -9.10 4.95
C PHE A 74 13.93 -10.05 5.79
N LYS A 75 13.79 -11.36 5.54
CA LYS A 75 14.58 -12.43 6.18
C LYS A 75 15.46 -13.11 5.14
N GLN A 76 16.57 -13.68 5.58
CA GLN A 76 17.45 -14.51 4.75
C GLN A 76 16.65 -15.55 3.95
N GLY A 77 16.89 -15.66 2.64
CA GLY A 77 16.26 -16.64 1.78
C GLY A 77 14.84 -16.28 1.29
N THR A 78 14.23 -15.16 1.73
CA THR A 78 12.95 -14.71 1.20
C THR A 78 13.09 -14.12 -0.21
N LYS A 79 11.96 -14.00 -0.93
CA LYS A 79 11.93 -13.38 -2.25
C LYS A 79 11.42 -11.96 -2.16
N LEU A 80 12.14 -11.02 -2.75
CA LEU A 80 11.75 -9.61 -2.87
C LEU A 80 11.25 -9.34 -4.28
N PRO A 81 10.02 -8.79 -4.44
CA PRO A 81 9.50 -8.42 -5.75
C PRO A 81 10.20 -7.14 -6.26
N TYR A 82 10.55 -7.14 -7.54
CA TYR A 82 11.10 -5.96 -8.22
C TYR A 82 10.87 -6.07 -9.73
N LEU A 83 10.22 -5.06 -10.32
CA LEU A 83 9.89 -4.98 -11.76
C LEU A 83 9.23 -6.26 -12.30
N GLY A 84 8.21 -6.76 -11.61
CA GLY A 84 7.44 -7.94 -12.02
C GLY A 84 8.12 -9.29 -11.79
N LYS A 85 9.33 -9.32 -11.23
CA LYS A 85 10.08 -10.55 -10.94
C LYS A 85 10.36 -10.67 -9.44
N ASN A 86 10.58 -11.90 -8.99
CA ASN A 86 10.95 -12.18 -7.61
C ASN A 86 12.44 -12.53 -7.53
N TYR A 87 13.17 -11.85 -6.65
CA TYR A 87 14.60 -12.00 -6.46
C TYR A 87 14.91 -12.53 -5.07
N LEU A 88 15.81 -13.49 -4.95
CA LEU A 88 16.23 -14.05 -3.69
C LEU A 88 16.95 -12.99 -2.84
N LEU A 89 16.62 -12.90 -1.55
CA LEU A 89 17.31 -12.04 -0.60
C LEU A 89 18.44 -12.82 0.11
N LYS A 90 19.68 -12.36 -0.04
CA LYS A 90 20.83 -12.79 0.75
C LYS A 90 21.29 -11.62 1.60
N ILE A 91 21.43 -11.87 2.90
CA ILE A 91 21.91 -10.90 3.89
C ILE A 91 23.33 -11.30 4.27
N LYS A 92 24.25 -10.35 4.27
CA LYS A 92 25.65 -10.53 4.67
C LYS A 92 26.01 -9.49 5.72
N GLU A 93 26.65 -9.90 6.78
CA GLU A 93 27.22 -8.98 7.75
C GLU A 93 28.45 -8.29 7.18
N SER A 94 28.52 -6.99 7.30
CA SER A 94 29.62 -6.16 6.78
C SER A 94 29.62 -4.80 7.46
N LYS A 95 30.81 -4.26 7.71
CA LYS A 95 30.98 -2.87 8.19
C LYS A 95 30.47 -1.85 7.15
N ASN A 96 30.61 -2.16 5.86
CA ASN A 96 30.12 -1.32 4.76
C ASN A 96 28.72 -1.78 4.36
N GLU A 97 27.73 -0.96 4.71
CA GLU A 97 26.33 -1.23 4.37
C GLU A 97 26.05 -0.94 2.89
N GLY A 98 25.14 -1.70 2.30
CA GLY A 98 24.73 -1.50 0.91
C GLY A 98 23.91 -2.66 0.37
N ILE A 99 23.51 -2.51 -0.88
CA ILE A 99 22.72 -3.52 -1.58
C ILE A 99 23.18 -3.63 -3.05
N LEU A 100 23.23 -4.85 -3.54
CA LEU A 100 23.56 -5.16 -4.92
C LEU A 100 22.54 -6.16 -5.46
N LEU A 101 22.02 -5.90 -6.65
CA LEU A 101 21.24 -6.88 -7.41
C LEU A 101 22.16 -7.55 -8.42
N SER A 102 22.41 -8.83 -8.26
CA SER A 102 23.26 -9.63 -9.15
C SER A 102 22.70 -11.04 -9.33
N LYS A 103 22.69 -11.53 -10.55
CA LYS A 103 22.30 -12.91 -10.92
C LYS A 103 21.01 -13.38 -10.22
N GLY A 104 19.95 -12.56 -10.24
CA GLY A 104 18.65 -12.91 -9.66
C GLY A 104 18.59 -12.84 -8.12
N THR A 105 19.58 -12.21 -7.49
CA THR A 105 19.70 -12.15 -6.02
C THR A 105 19.96 -10.72 -5.56
N PHE A 106 19.21 -10.25 -4.58
CA PHE A 106 19.53 -9.06 -3.79
C PHE A 106 20.51 -9.46 -2.69
N ILE A 107 21.71 -8.91 -2.73
CA ILE A 107 22.72 -9.10 -1.70
C ILE A 107 22.75 -7.83 -0.86
N VAL A 108 22.21 -7.90 0.35
CA VAL A 108 22.17 -6.77 1.30
C VAL A 108 23.28 -6.95 2.32
N LYS A 109 24.16 -5.94 2.41
CA LYS A 109 25.24 -5.87 3.40
C LYS A 109 24.78 -4.97 4.54
N VAL A 110 24.85 -5.45 5.78
CA VAL A 110 24.41 -4.74 6.99
C VAL A 110 25.43 -4.94 8.12
N ASN A 111 25.59 -3.94 8.98
CA ASN A 111 26.42 -4.07 10.17
C ASN A 111 25.71 -4.81 11.31
N LYS A 112 24.37 -4.68 11.36
CA LYS A 112 23.49 -5.43 12.29
C LYS A 112 22.33 -6.03 11.48
N ASN A 113 22.22 -7.35 11.52
CA ASN A 113 21.18 -8.08 10.80
C ASN A 113 19.82 -7.95 11.50
N THR A 114 19.18 -6.80 11.35
CA THR A 114 17.80 -6.58 11.78
C THR A 114 16.89 -6.40 10.56
N THR A 115 15.69 -6.98 10.63
CA THR A 115 14.68 -6.85 9.57
C THR A 115 14.42 -5.40 9.19
N LYS A 116 14.39 -4.49 10.17
CA LYS A 116 14.17 -3.06 9.97
C LYS A 116 15.29 -2.43 9.14
N LYS A 117 16.55 -2.78 9.43
CA LYS A 117 17.72 -2.23 8.72
C LYS A 117 17.79 -2.72 7.28
N VAL A 118 17.56 -4.01 7.07
CA VAL A 118 17.50 -4.61 5.72
C VAL A 118 16.40 -3.95 4.88
N GLN A 119 15.22 -3.74 5.46
CA GLN A 119 14.11 -3.04 4.81
C GLN A 119 14.46 -1.60 4.44
N GLU A 120 15.13 -0.87 5.33
CA GLU A 120 15.56 0.52 5.09
C GLU A 120 16.53 0.60 3.91
N ILE A 121 17.57 -0.23 3.88
CA ILE A 121 18.55 -0.28 2.79
C ILE A 121 17.85 -0.61 1.47
N PHE A 122 16.94 -1.59 1.44
CA PHE A 122 16.18 -1.94 0.25
C PHE A 122 15.29 -0.78 -0.23
N LYS A 123 14.59 -0.10 0.68
CA LYS A 123 13.76 1.07 0.33
C LYS A 123 14.58 2.23 -0.24
N ASN A 124 15.75 2.50 0.32
CA ASN A 124 16.62 3.57 -0.18
C ASN A 124 17.13 3.23 -1.59
N TRP A 125 17.55 2.00 -1.79
CA TRP A 125 17.95 1.51 -3.11
C TRP A 125 16.79 1.62 -4.14
N LEU A 126 15.58 1.23 -3.75
CA LEU A 126 14.40 1.41 -4.61
C LEU A 126 14.19 2.88 -4.98
N LYS A 127 14.34 3.81 -4.03
CA LYS A 127 14.17 5.27 -4.30
C LYS A 127 15.18 5.76 -5.32
N GLU A 128 16.46 5.37 -5.20
CA GLU A 128 17.53 5.75 -6.12
C GLU A 128 17.27 5.26 -7.55
N HIS A 129 16.74 4.05 -7.68
CA HIS A 129 16.46 3.44 -8.99
C HIS A 129 15.09 3.85 -9.56
N ALA A 130 14.15 4.23 -8.70
CA ALA A 130 12.78 4.53 -9.09
C ALA A 130 12.68 5.70 -10.06
N GLN A 131 13.42 6.79 -9.80
CA GLN A 131 13.31 8.02 -10.59
C GLN A 131 13.59 7.74 -12.07
N LYS A 132 14.74 7.15 -12.38
CA LYS A 132 15.15 6.85 -13.77
C LYS A 132 14.18 5.92 -14.49
N ILE A 133 13.72 4.87 -13.79
CA ILE A 133 12.83 3.85 -14.38
C ILE A 133 11.44 4.42 -14.62
N ILE A 134 10.90 5.13 -13.64
CA ILE A 134 9.54 5.68 -13.70
C ILE A 134 9.49 6.81 -14.72
N GLU A 135 10.47 7.71 -14.75
CA GLU A 135 10.55 8.78 -15.76
C GLU A 135 10.61 8.21 -17.17
N LYS A 136 11.50 7.25 -17.43
CA LYS A 136 11.60 6.59 -18.73
C LYS A 136 10.29 5.97 -19.18
N LYS A 137 9.62 5.21 -18.28
CA LYS A 137 8.32 4.58 -18.59
C LYS A 137 7.22 5.60 -18.78
N SER A 138 7.13 6.63 -17.91
CA SER A 138 6.11 7.66 -18.01
C SER A 138 6.24 8.48 -19.28
N ASN A 139 7.44 8.87 -19.67
CA ASN A 139 7.69 9.57 -20.92
C ASN A 139 7.30 8.72 -22.14
N LEU A 140 7.63 7.43 -22.14
CA LEU A 140 7.23 6.52 -23.21
C LEU A 140 5.71 6.44 -23.35
N HIS A 141 5.00 6.26 -22.22
CA HIS A 141 3.52 6.18 -22.21
C HIS A 141 2.89 7.51 -22.58
N ALA A 142 3.37 8.64 -22.04
CA ALA A 142 2.87 9.98 -22.35
C ALA A 142 2.99 10.26 -23.85
N LYS A 143 4.13 9.92 -24.47
CA LYS A 143 4.32 10.05 -25.93
C LYS A 143 3.32 9.16 -26.69
N ARG A 144 3.10 7.92 -26.23
CA ARG A 144 2.19 6.97 -26.89
C ARG A 144 0.73 7.44 -26.90
N ILE A 145 0.27 8.08 -25.81
CA ILE A 145 -1.12 8.54 -25.65
C ILE A 145 -1.30 10.04 -25.98
N GLY A 146 -0.24 10.73 -26.41
CA GLY A 146 -0.30 12.13 -26.85
C GLY A 146 -0.49 13.15 -25.71
N VAL A 147 -0.08 12.85 -24.47
CA VAL A 147 -0.18 13.76 -23.32
C VAL A 147 1.17 14.26 -22.85
N LYS A 148 1.16 15.36 -22.10
CA LYS A 148 2.36 15.92 -21.43
C LYS A 148 2.13 16.00 -19.92
N PHE A 149 3.21 15.92 -19.16
CA PHE A 149 3.22 16.19 -17.72
C PHE A 149 4.43 17.04 -17.38
N ASP A 150 4.37 17.78 -16.26
CA ASP A 150 5.43 18.71 -15.89
C ASP A 150 6.55 18.00 -15.12
N LYS A 151 6.18 17.20 -14.12
CA LYS A 151 7.14 16.45 -13.30
C LYS A 151 6.55 15.19 -12.68
N ILE A 152 7.46 14.31 -12.26
CA ILE A 152 7.13 13.10 -11.50
C ILE A 152 7.72 13.22 -10.10
N ILE A 153 6.90 12.92 -9.09
CA ILE A 153 7.31 12.86 -7.69
C ILE A 153 7.04 11.44 -7.17
N ILE A 154 8.10 10.80 -6.68
CA ILE A 154 8.00 9.46 -6.10
C ILE A 154 7.81 9.60 -4.59
N LYS A 155 6.75 8.99 -4.08
CA LYS A 155 6.36 9.03 -2.67
C LYS A 155 6.07 7.63 -2.14
N ASP A 156 6.21 7.44 -0.84
CA ASP A 156 5.78 6.22 -0.15
C ASP A 156 4.34 6.45 0.36
N HIS A 157 3.36 6.12 -0.46
CA HIS A 157 1.94 6.24 -0.11
C HIS A 157 1.40 4.91 0.43
N LYS A 158 0.51 4.97 1.41
CA LYS A 158 -0.11 3.77 1.99
C LYS A 158 -1.30 3.24 1.18
N GLU A 159 -2.00 4.10 0.43
CA GLU A 159 -3.33 3.80 -0.10
C GLU A 159 -3.48 3.99 -1.62
N ARG A 160 -2.50 4.60 -2.28
CA ARG A 160 -2.60 4.95 -3.71
C ARG A 160 -1.36 4.52 -4.47
N TRP A 161 -1.56 4.01 -5.66
CA TRP A 161 -0.48 3.72 -6.60
C TRP A 161 0.08 4.99 -7.24
N GLY A 162 -0.78 5.98 -7.46
CA GLY A 162 -0.42 7.27 -8.01
C GLY A 162 -1.58 8.25 -8.02
N SER A 163 -1.27 9.49 -8.39
CA SER A 163 -2.26 10.55 -8.61
C SER A 163 -1.68 11.61 -9.54
N LEU A 164 -2.55 12.28 -10.30
CA LEU A 164 -2.23 13.47 -11.07
C LEU A 164 -2.75 14.70 -10.31
N SER A 165 -1.91 15.72 -10.15
CA SER A 165 -2.31 17.01 -9.58
C SER A 165 -2.85 17.95 -10.67
N LYS A 166 -3.53 19.03 -10.24
CA LYS A 166 -4.01 20.09 -11.15
C LYS A 166 -2.86 20.74 -11.95
N ASN A 167 -1.64 20.71 -11.45
CA ASN A 167 -0.44 21.26 -12.08
C ASN A 167 0.33 20.17 -12.85
N ASN A 168 -0.34 19.24 -13.49
CA ASN A 168 0.25 18.16 -14.30
C ASN A 168 1.43 17.42 -13.64
N THR A 169 1.47 17.40 -12.28
CA THR A 169 2.48 16.64 -11.55
C THR A 169 1.96 15.23 -11.28
N ILE A 170 2.69 14.24 -11.76
CA ILE A 170 2.40 12.82 -11.50
C ILE A 170 3.05 12.44 -10.18
N ASN A 171 2.24 12.03 -9.19
CA ASN A 171 2.74 11.42 -7.96
C ASN A 171 2.63 9.90 -8.11
N ILE A 172 3.73 9.18 -7.90
CA ILE A 172 3.77 7.73 -8.03
C ILE A 172 4.25 7.11 -6.72
N ASN A 173 3.59 6.03 -6.32
CA ASN A 173 4.00 5.27 -5.15
C ASN A 173 5.25 4.44 -5.47
N LEU A 174 6.26 4.52 -4.61
CA LEU A 174 7.49 3.74 -4.73
C LEU A 174 7.21 2.23 -4.86
N SER A 175 6.18 1.73 -4.17
CA SER A 175 5.79 0.32 -4.18
C SER A 175 5.37 -0.20 -5.56
N ILE A 176 5.15 0.68 -6.55
CA ILE A 176 4.84 0.26 -7.93
C ILE A 176 5.99 -0.55 -8.55
N LEU A 177 7.23 -0.33 -8.11
CA LEU A 177 8.36 -1.13 -8.56
C LEU A 177 8.33 -2.57 -8.03
N CYS A 178 7.53 -2.83 -7.00
CA CYS A 178 7.32 -4.16 -6.43
C CYS A 178 6.01 -4.81 -6.90
N ALA A 179 5.23 -4.12 -7.75
CA ALA A 179 4.00 -4.67 -8.30
C ALA A 179 4.31 -5.82 -9.30
N PRO A 180 3.43 -6.83 -9.40
CA PRO A 180 3.51 -7.80 -10.49
C PRO A 180 3.33 -7.08 -11.83
N SER A 181 3.94 -7.61 -12.87
CA SER A 181 3.80 -7.14 -14.27
C SER A 181 2.54 -7.67 -14.89
#